data_f0350cfad7b839b9bea7504a03d745a6
#
_entry.id   f0350cfad7b839b9bea7504a03d745a6
#
_cell.length_a   1.000
_cell.length_b   1.000
_cell.length_c   1.000
_cell.angle_alpha   90.00
_cell.angle_beta   90.00
_cell.angle_gamma   90.00
#
_symmetry.space_group_name_H-M   'P 1'
#
loop_
_entity.id
_entity.type
_entity.pdbx_description
1 polymer ?
#
loop_
_entity_poly.entity_id
_entity_poly.type
_entity_poly.pdbx_seq_one_letter_code
_entity_poly.pdbx_strand_id
1 'polypeptide(L)'
;MRRLNAVCALYVLLLAASACVGGGLAPVEFGGRFVAADGPPVEVRAIVQAEHRRDAPRYLRAAIQSLTTLTPWLGAYPHAALTIVDPPWHAGAAAEPSAVVLARMPWWSSSTAMAPELAAARGIARRSWSEAVDTGALPPWFVDGLVEYSARRVVIPLFQGDNLEPGYAMFEQRYFGGLVPRFVRIRLLPEADGDPLPAYRASPRADVAASSSPADRRSLAAKTVLTLDTLERWVGQPVFDGVLAEFARSVRTGRPTIDDFARVASAATGQDLSWLFAQTLGGSAVFDYAIAELTSVPGPAGGFDTTVVAARLGDGAFTGSSAPRVGPFESGRGLTVLVTFADGERVAEHWDGRDARQTFGYRGPSRAVSATIDPNRSLLLDVNRTNNSRMVTSQSGAAATRWAARWMTWLEHALLTYSLFA
;
A
#
# COMPACT_ATOMS: atom_id res chain seq x y z
N MET A 1 -24.74 -15.96 -1.68
CA MET A 1 -23.28 -15.65 -1.77
C MET A 1 -22.61 -16.80 -2.53
N ARG A 2 -22.50 -16.70 -3.84
CA ARG A 2 -21.79 -17.69 -4.66
C ARG A 2 -20.41 -17.12 -4.99
N ARG A 3 -19.37 -17.83 -4.55
CA ARG A 3 -17.99 -17.49 -4.90
C ARG A 3 -17.82 -17.72 -6.42
N LEU A 4 -17.53 -16.65 -7.17
CA LEU A 4 -17.04 -16.80 -8.54
C LEU A 4 -15.59 -17.30 -8.46
N ASN A 5 -15.41 -18.57 -8.69
CA ASN A 5 -14.09 -19.14 -8.97
C ASN A 5 -13.77 -18.85 -10.44
N ALA A 6 -12.95 -17.84 -10.70
CA ALA A 6 -12.32 -17.71 -11.99
C ALA A 6 -11.30 -18.84 -12.14
N VAL A 7 -11.61 -19.81 -12.96
CA VAL A 7 -10.68 -20.90 -13.29
C VAL A 7 -9.66 -20.34 -14.29
N CYS A 8 -8.51 -19.90 -13.77
CA CYS A 8 -7.34 -19.58 -14.58
C CYS A 8 -6.65 -20.87 -14.99
N ALA A 9 -6.88 -21.36 -16.20
CA ALA A 9 -6.07 -22.42 -16.78
C ALA A 9 -4.76 -21.84 -17.30
N LEU A 10 -3.67 -22.08 -16.58
CA LEU A 10 -2.33 -21.69 -16.98
C LEU A 10 -1.76 -22.75 -17.95
N TYR A 11 -1.79 -22.46 -19.25
CA TYR A 11 -1.06 -23.25 -20.25
C TYR A 11 0.28 -22.57 -20.53
N VAL A 12 1.38 -23.20 -20.14
CA VAL A 12 2.74 -22.76 -20.49
C VAL A 12 3.12 -23.43 -21.81
N LEU A 13 3.05 -22.70 -22.91
CA LEU A 13 3.59 -23.12 -24.21
C LEU A 13 4.97 -22.49 -24.38
N LEU A 14 6.01 -23.31 -24.46
CA LEU A 14 7.36 -22.91 -24.80
C LEU A 14 7.48 -22.85 -26.33
N LEU A 15 7.49 -21.64 -26.89
CA LEU A 15 7.90 -21.42 -28.28
C LEU A 15 9.32 -20.85 -28.28
N ALA A 16 10.29 -21.65 -28.65
CA ALA A 16 11.66 -21.22 -28.88
C ALA A 16 11.79 -20.69 -30.30
N ALA A 17 11.88 -19.37 -30.48
CA ALA A 17 12.27 -18.78 -31.74
C ALA A 17 13.79 -18.48 -31.68
N SER A 18 14.58 -19.21 -32.47
CA SER A 18 16.02 -18.98 -32.61
C SER A 18 16.26 -17.87 -33.63
N ALA A 19 16.83 -16.76 -33.18
CA ALA A 19 17.51 -15.83 -34.04
C ALA A 19 18.87 -15.47 -33.44
N CYS A 20 19.94 -15.97 -34.07
CA CYS A 20 21.32 -15.64 -33.72
C CYS A 20 21.70 -14.32 -34.35
N VAL A 21 21.92 -13.27 -33.55
CA VAL A 21 22.84 -12.17 -33.89
C VAL A 21 23.50 -11.68 -32.60
N GLY A 22 24.81 -11.88 -32.48
CA GLY A 22 25.68 -11.24 -31.47
C GLY A 22 25.55 -11.77 -30.05
N GLY A 23 26.38 -12.69 -29.65
CA GLY A 23 26.89 -13.07 -28.31
C GLY A 23 25.98 -13.14 -27.08
N GLY A 24 24.71 -12.72 -27.13
CA GLY A 24 23.74 -12.80 -26.07
C GLY A 24 22.70 -13.91 -26.30
N LEU A 25 22.23 -14.52 -25.23
CA LEU A 25 21.13 -15.48 -25.31
C LEU A 25 19.86 -14.78 -25.81
N ALA A 26 19.13 -15.40 -26.75
CA ALA A 26 17.89 -14.87 -27.29
C ALA A 26 16.83 -14.67 -26.17
N PRO A 27 16.01 -13.62 -26.24
CA PRO A 27 14.87 -13.45 -25.33
C PRO A 27 13.94 -14.67 -25.37
N VAL A 28 13.32 -14.97 -24.26
CA VAL A 28 12.41 -16.11 -24.11
C VAL A 28 10.98 -15.59 -23.97
N GLU A 29 10.06 -16.17 -24.73
CA GLU A 29 8.64 -15.85 -24.66
C GLU A 29 7.87 -16.87 -23.80
N PHE A 30 6.98 -16.35 -22.96
CA PHE A 30 6.05 -17.11 -22.15
C PHE A 30 4.63 -16.60 -22.40
N GLY A 31 3.66 -17.51 -22.44
CA GLY A 31 2.26 -17.19 -22.72
C GLY A 31 1.33 -17.60 -21.61
N GLY A 32 0.22 -16.87 -21.50
CA GLY A 32 -0.91 -17.14 -20.63
C GLY A 32 -2.19 -16.57 -21.25
N ARG A 33 -3.34 -16.80 -20.63
CA ARG A 33 -4.63 -16.29 -21.10
C ARG A 33 -5.44 -15.76 -19.93
N PHE A 34 -6.02 -14.59 -20.10
CA PHE A 34 -7.01 -14.02 -19.20
C PHE A 34 -8.39 -14.10 -19.83
N VAL A 35 -9.40 -14.51 -19.06
CA VAL A 35 -10.79 -14.56 -19.50
C VAL A 35 -11.62 -13.82 -18.44
N ALA A 36 -12.16 -12.66 -18.80
CA ALA A 36 -13.13 -11.95 -17.97
C ALA A 36 -14.49 -12.65 -18.04
N ALA A 37 -15.34 -12.44 -17.02
CA ALA A 37 -16.69 -12.99 -16.99
C ALA A 37 -17.54 -12.52 -18.19
N ASP A 38 -17.40 -11.25 -18.58
CA ASP A 38 -18.23 -10.59 -19.58
C ASP A 38 -17.40 -9.97 -20.73
N GLY A 39 -16.22 -10.53 -21.03
CA GLY A 39 -15.32 -9.97 -22.03
C GLY A 39 -14.66 -11.01 -22.94
N PRO A 40 -14.09 -10.57 -24.07
CA PRO A 40 -13.29 -11.45 -24.91
C PRO A 40 -12.03 -11.91 -24.16
N PRO A 41 -11.50 -13.09 -24.49
CA PRO A 41 -10.25 -13.54 -23.93
C PRO A 41 -9.08 -12.65 -24.38
N VAL A 42 -8.16 -12.36 -23.45
CA VAL A 42 -6.94 -11.60 -23.69
C VAL A 42 -5.75 -12.56 -23.63
N GLU A 43 -4.95 -12.63 -24.69
CA GLU A 43 -3.68 -13.34 -24.66
C GLU A 43 -2.66 -12.50 -23.86
N VAL A 44 -2.00 -13.14 -22.89
CA VAL A 44 -0.97 -12.48 -22.07
C VAL A 44 0.38 -13.10 -22.44
N ARG A 45 1.31 -12.25 -22.85
CA ARG A 45 2.66 -12.68 -23.26
C ARG A 45 3.71 -11.94 -22.44
N ALA A 46 4.78 -12.64 -22.07
CA ALA A 46 5.95 -12.07 -21.44
C ALA A 46 7.19 -12.41 -22.26
N ILE A 47 7.84 -11.40 -22.80
CA ILE A 47 9.10 -11.47 -23.52
C ILE A 47 10.20 -11.01 -22.58
N VAL A 48 11.01 -11.93 -22.10
CA VAL A 48 12.03 -11.67 -21.08
C VAL A 48 13.42 -12.00 -21.56
N GLN A 49 14.41 -11.26 -21.07
CA GLN A 49 15.81 -11.61 -21.29
C GLN A 49 16.11 -12.98 -20.68
N ALA A 50 17.05 -13.71 -21.27
CA ALA A 50 17.36 -15.08 -20.85
C ALA A 50 17.80 -15.15 -19.37
N GLU A 51 18.51 -14.15 -18.90
CA GLU A 51 18.93 -14.01 -17.50
C GLU A 51 17.76 -13.83 -16.53
N HIS A 52 16.65 -13.23 -16.98
CA HIS A 52 15.44 -12.99 -16.19
C HIS A 52 14.37 -14.07 -16.41
N ARG A 53 14.69 -15.16 -17.11
CA ARG A 53 13.75 -16.26 -17.41
C ARG A 53 12.99 -16.77 -16.19
N ARG A 54 13.63 -16.76 -15.00
CA ARG A 54 13.02 -17.20 -13.75
C ARG A 54 11.86 -16.32 -13.30
N ASP A 55 11.84 -15.06 -13.71
CA ASP A 55 10.83 -14.08 -13.32
C ASP A 55 9.63 -14.06 -14.27
N ALA A 56 9.71 -14.68 -15.45
CA ALA A 56 8.62 -14.72 -16.43
C ALA A 56 7.27 -15.23 -15.87
N PRO A 57 7.21 -16.31 -15.08
CA PRO A 57 5.95 -16.76 -14.47
C PRO A 57 5.40 -15.72 -13.48
N ARG A 58 6.26 -14.91 -12.87
CA ARG A 58 5.89 -13.83 -11.95
C ARG A 58 5.25 -12.68 -12.71
N TYR A 59 5.84 -12.26 -13.83
CA TYR A 59 5.27 -11.26 -14.73
C TYR A 59 3.90 -11.67 -15.26
N LEU A 60 3.74 -12.93 -15.70
CA LEU A 60 2.46 -13.45 -16.19
C LEU A 60 1.38 -13.45 -15.10
N ARG A 61 1.72 -13.90 -13.89
CA ARG A 61 0.76 -13.85 -12.76
C ARG A 61 0.34 -12.44 -12.43
N ALA A 62 1.31 -11.52 -12.38
CA ALA A 62 1.03 -10.11 -12.12
C ALA A 62 0.16 -9.49 -13.22
N ALA A 63 0.38 -9.86 -14.49
CA ALA A 63 -0.42 -9.37 -15.60
C ALA A 63 -1.87 -9.88 -15.53
N ILE A 64 -2.07 -11.17 -15.30
CA ILE A 64 -3.41 -11.75 -15.14
C ILE A 64 -4.12 -11.12 -13.95
N GLN A 65 -3.42 -10.98 -12.82
CA GLN A 65 -3.98 -10.34 -11.64
C GLN A 65 -4.28 -8.84 -11.88
N SER A 66 -3.46 -8.14 -12.69
CA SER A 66 -3.74 -6.76 -13.08
C SER A 66 -5.04 -6.66 -13.87
N LEU A 67 -5.23 -7.49 -14.87
CA LEU A 67 -6.48 -7.54 -15.63
C LEU A 67 -7.69 -7.88 -14.74
N THR A 68 -7.52 -8.85 -13.82
CA THR A 68 -8.56 -9.22 -12.84
C THR A 68 -8.96 -8.04 -11.95
N THR A 69 -7.98 -7.27 -11.48
CA THR A 69 -8.22 -6.16 -10.54
C THR A 69 -8.72 -4.92 -11.24
N LEU A 70 -8.19 -4.58 -12.42
CA LEU A 70 -8.46 -3.32 -13.11
C LEU A 70 -9.73 -3.38 -13.97
N THR A 71 -10.12 -4.54 -14.50
CA THR A 71 -11.32 -4.68 -15.33
C THR A 71 -12.61 -4.19 -14.63
N PRO A 72 -12.87 -4.48 -13.36
CA PRO A 72 -14.02 -3.93 -12.64
C PRO A 72 -14.03 -2.40 -12.54
N TRP A 73 -12.86 -1.76 -12.54
CA TRP A 73 -12.74 -0.30 -12.42
C TRP A 73 -12.80 0.40 -13.77
N LEU A 74 -12.10 -0.13 -14.77
CA LEU A 74 -11.82 0.56 -16.03
C LEU A 74 -12.61 0.02 -17.22
N GLY A 75 -13.29 -1.12 -17.03
CA GLY A 75 -13.96 -1.86 -18.10
C GLY A 75 -13.08 -2.92 -18.73
N ALA A 76 -13.61 -3.61 -19.74
CA ALA A 76 -12.88 -4.68 -20.44
C ALA A 76 -11.60 -4.11 -21.08
N TYR A 77 -10.53 -4.90 -21.01
CA TYR A 77 -9.27 -4.54 -21.65
C TYR A 77 -9.47 -4.43 -23.18
N PRO A 78 -9.09 -3.30 -23.83
CA PRO A 78 -9.53 -3.01 -25.19
C PRO A 78 -8.75 -3.76 -26.28
N HIS A 79 -7.70 -4.52 -25.91
CA HIS A 79 -6.88 -5.22 -26.88
C HIS A 79 -7.00 -6.74 -26.73
N ALA A 80 -6.84 -7.47 -27.85
CA ALA A 80 -6.84 -8.94 -27.84
C ALA A 80 -5.61 -9.57 -27.17
N ALA A 81 -4.53 -8.81 -27.01
CA ALA A 81 -3.30 -9.26 -26.38
C ALA A 81 -2.70 -8.20 -25.46
N LEU A 82 -2.02 -8.64 -24.40
CA LEU A 82 -1.20 -7.85 -23.51
C LEU A 82 0.21 -8.44 -23.53
N THR A 83 1.17 -7.71 -24.08
CA THR A 83 2.58 -8.13 -24.13
C THR A 83 3.40 -7.35 -23.13
N ILE A 84 4.08 -8.05 -22.23
CA ILE A 84 5.06 -7.49 -21.29
C ILE A 84 6.44 -7.71 -21.88
N VAL A 85 7.24 -6.66 -21.96
CA VAL A 85 8.60 -6.71 -22.48
C VAL A 85 9.59 -6.30 -21.39
N ASP A 86 10.48 -7.21 -21.06
CA ASP A 86 11.67 -6.94 -20.26
C ASP A 86 12.79 -6.52 -21.21
N PRO A 87 13.15 -5.21 -21.25
CA PRO A 87 14.07 -4.69 -22.26
C PRO A 87 15.50 -5.13 -21.98
N PRO A 88 16.30 -5.41 -23.01
CA PRO A 88 17.72 -5.68 -22.85
C PRO A 88 18.44 -4.47 -22.25
N TRP A 89 19.48 -4.74 -21.47
CA TRP A 89 20.23 -3.71 -20.72
C TRP A 89 20.72 -2.55 -21.62
N HIS A 90 20.99 -2.82 -22.88
CA HIS A 90 21.58 -1.86 -23.84
C HIS A 90 20.63 -1.35 -24.93
N ALA A 91 19.41 -1.80 -25.01
CA ALA A 91 18.50 -1.40 -26.07
C ALA A 91 17.62 -0.22 -25.66
N GLY A 92 17.51 0.78 -26.53
CA GLY A 92 16.36 1.66 -26.58
C GLY A 92 15.15 0.83 -27.00
N ALA A 93 14.11 0.79 -26.19
CA ALA A 93 12.94 -0.03 -26.47
C ALA A 93 12.15 0.53 -27.67
N ALA A 94 12.32 -0.05 -28.85
CA ALA A 94 11.30 -0.02 -29.87
C ALA A 94 10.28 -1.12 -29.52
N ALA A 95 9.29 -0.77 -28.73
CA ALA A 95 8.23 -1.69 -28.37
C ALA A 95 7.05 -1.53 -29.33
N GLU A 96 6.36 -2.64 -29.63
CA GLU A 96 5.06 -2.57 -30.29
C GLU A 96 4.12 -1.63 -29.50
N PRO A 97 3.25 -0.86 -30.19
CA PRO A 97 2.34 0.07 -29.53
C PRO A 97 1.48 -0.56 -28.43
N SER A 98 1.26 -1.88 -28.49
CA SER A 98 0.51 -2.68 -27.53
C SER A 98 1.34 -3.22 -26.36
N ALA A 99 2.66 -3.07 -26.35
CA ALA A 99 3.53 -3.64 -25.35
C ALA A 99 3.68 -2.74 -24.12
N VAL A 100 3.71 -3.39 -22.95
CA VAL A 100 4.11 -2.79 -21.67
C VAL A 100 5.61 -3.07 -21.48
N VAL A 101 6.42 -2.04 -21.65
CA VAL A 101 7.86 -2.15 -21.43
C VAL A 101 8.16 -1.93 -19.97
N LEU A 102 8.78 -2.91 -19.33
CA LEU A 102 9.16 -2.82 -17.92
C LEU A 102 10.33 -1.85 -17.72
N ALA A 103 10.42 -1.28 -16.53
CA ALA A 103 11.67 -0.67 -16.08
C ALA A 103 12.76 -1.75 -16.05
N ARG A 104 13.98 -1.36 -16.42
CA ARG A 104 15.13 -2.28 -16.42
C ARG A 104 15.32 -2.88 -15.02
N MET A 105 15.26 -4.19 -14.96
CA MET A 105 15.51 -4.93 -13.73
C MET A 105 17.01 -5.25 -13.63
N PRO A 106 17.65 -5.02 -12.48
CA PRO A 106 19.01 -5.48 -12.27
C PRO A 106 19.07 -7.02 -12.35
N TRP A 107 20.12 -7.56 -12.98
CA TRP A 107 20.33 -9.01 -13.10
C TRP A 107 20.39 -9.75 -11.75
N TRP A 108 20.72 -9.01 -10.68
CA TRP A 108 20.76 -9.50 -9.30
C TRP A 108 19.46 -9.21 -8.51
N SER A 109 18.39 -8.83 -9.19
CA SER A 109 17.10 -8.60 -8.53
C SER A 109 16.74 -9.81 -7.70
N SER A 110 16.71 -9.61 -6.41
CA SER A 110 16.35 -10.66 -5.48
C SER A 110 14.98 -11.21 -5.84
N SER A 111 14.95 -12.53 -6.03
CA SER A 111 13.69 -13.25 -6.22
C SER A 111 12.71 -13.11 -5.02
N THR A 112 13.11 -12.41 -3.98
CA THR A 112 12.37 -12.21 -2.74
C THR A 112 11.65 -10.87 -2.66
N ALA A 113 12.11 -9.87 -3.41
CA ALA A 113 11.39 -8.61 -3.52
C ALA A 113 10.21 -8.77 -4.48
N MET A 114 9.10 -8.11 -4.23
CA MET A 114 7.94 -8.06 -5.15
C MET A 114 8.24 -7.20 -6.40
N ALA A 115 9.50 -6.88 -6.64
CA ALA A 115 9.91 -5.97 -7.70
C ALA A 115 9.42 -6.38 -9.10
N PRO A 116 9.49 -7.65 -9.54
CA PRO A 116 8.96 -8.06 -10.84
C PRO A 116 7.44 -7.87 -10.95
N GLU A 117 6.71 -8.27 -9.92
CA GLU A 117 5.25 -8.13 -9.89
C GLU A 117 4.83 -6.65 -9.89
N LEU A 118 5.50 -5.83 -9.07
CA LEU A 118 5.24 -4.38 -9.03
C LEU A 118 5.59 -3.70 -10.35
N ALA A 119 6.72 -4.07 -10.98
CA ALA A 119 7.10 -3.51 -12.27
C ALA A 119 6.04 -3.80 -13.35
N ALA A 120 5.59 -5.05 -13.45
CA ALA A 120 4.53 -5.44 -14.37
C ALA A 120 3.20 -4.74 -14.05
N ALA A 121 2.78 -4.77 -12.78
CA ALA A 121 1.53 -4.16 -12.35
C ALA A 121 1.50 -2.64 -12.56
N ARG A 122 2.61 -1.93 -12.29
CA ARG A 122 2.74 -0.49 -12.56
C ARG A 122 2.61 -0.17 -14.06
N GLY A 123 3.32 -0.92 -14.90
CA GLY A 123 3.25 -0.73 -16.34
C GLY A 123 1.85 -0.94 -16.89
N ILE A 124 1.20 -2.02 -16.47
CA ILE A 124 -0.17 -2.35 -16.90
C ILE A 124 -1.18 -1.34 -16.35
N ALA A 125 -1.08 -0.96 -15.07
CA ALA A 125 -1.96 0.03 -14.48
C ALA A 125 -1.84 1.39 -15.19
N ARG A 126 -0.61 1.86 -15.46
CA ARG A 126 -0.37 3.11 -16.19
C ARG A 126 -1.04 3.09 -17.55
N ARG A 127 -0.86 2.01 -18.31
CA ARG A 127 -1.48 1.84 -19.60
C ARG A 127 -3.00 1.81 -19.49
N SER A 128 -3.55 0.98 -18.63
CA SER A 128 -5.00 0.82 -18.49
C SER A 128 -5.69 2.13 -18.08
N TRP A 129 -5.07 2.89 -17.16
CA TRP A 129 -5.58 4.21 -16.79
C TRP A 129 -5.51 5.20 -17.97
N SER A 130 -4.42 5.23 -18.73
CA SER A 130 -4.27 6.14 -19.87
C SER A 130 -5.21 5.80 -21.03
N GLU A 131 -5.67 4.57 -21.14
CA GLU A 131 -6.66 4.15 -22.13
C GLU A 131 -8.11 4.43 -21.68
N ALA A 132 -8.35 4.42 -20.37
CA ALA A 132 -9.68 4.66 -19.81
C ALA A 132 -9.99 6.15 -19.59
N VAL A 133 -8.96 6.96 -19.30
CA VAL A 133 -9.06 8.36 -18.84
C VAL A 133 -7.98 9.19 -19.52
N ASP A 134 -8.26 10.46 -19.86
CA ASP A 134 -7.24 11.41 -20.31
C ASP A 134 -6.30 11.78 -19.16
N THR A 135 -5.34 10.89 -18.86
CA THR A 135 -4.35 11.10 -17.79
C THR A 135 -3.44 12.29 -18.05
N GLY A 136 -3.34 12.78 -19.29
CA GLY A 136 -2.58 13.98 -19.64
C GLY A 136 -3.17 15.28 -19.08
N ALA A 137 -4.46 15.27 -18.72
CA ALA A 137 -5.13 16.39 -18.05
C ALA A 137 -4.90 16.43 -16.53
N LEU A 138 -4.48 15.31 -15.93
CA LEU A 138 -4.21 15.20 -14.49
C LEU A 138 -2.75 15.57 -14.16
N PRO A 139 -2.48 16.08 -12.95
CA PRO A 139 -1.11 16.28 -12.50
C PRO A 139 -0.31 14.96 -12.53
N PRO A 140 0.94 14.95 -13.04
CA PRO A 140 1.73 13.72 -13.15
C PRO A 140 1.91 12.97 -11.83
N TRP A 141 2.08 13.67 -10.71
CA TRP A 141 2.20 13.07 -9.40
C TRP A 141 0.93 12.36 -8.93
N PHE A 142 -0.26 12.86 -9.32
CA PHE A 142 -1.53 12.20 -9.01
C PHE A 142 -1.68 10.92 -9.83
N VAL A 143 -1.34 10.96 -11.13
CA VAL A 143 -1.32 9.78 -12.01
C VAL A 143 -0.34 8.73 -11.47
N ASP A 144 0.87 9.15 -11.06
CA ASP A 144 1.87 8.26 -10.48
C ASP A 144 1.35 7.60 -9.19
N GLY A 145 0.68 8.37 -8.32
CA GLY A 145 0.06 7.83 -7.12
C GLY A 145 -1.10 6.86 -7.40
N LEU A 146 -1.94 7.18 -8.37
CA LEU A 146 -3.05 6.31 -8.79
C LEU A 146 -2.54 4.98 -9.38
N VAL A 147 -1.50 5.04 -10.20
CA VAL A 147 -0.82 3.87 -10.76
C VAL A 147 -0.19 3.01 -9.65
N GLU A 148 0.51 3.64 -8.72
CA GLU A 148 1.16 2.93 -7.61
C GLU A 148 0.13 2.29 -6.68
N TYR A 149 -0.94 3.01 -6.32
CA TYR A 149 -2.07 2.44 -5.58
C TYR A 149 -2.65 1.22 -6.30
N SER A 150 -2.91 1.34 -7.60
CA SER A 150 -3.44 0.24 -8.42
C SER A 150 -2.49 -0.97 -8.44
N ALA A 151 -1.20 -0.73 -8.62
CA ALA A 151 -0.20 -1.80 -8.62
C ALA A 151 -0.13 -2.52 -7.27
N ARG A 152 -0.23 -1.81 -6.15
CA ARG A 152 -0.30 -2.39 -4.80
C ARG A 152 -1.54 -3.26 -4.62
N ARG A 153 -2.71 -2.79 -5.10
CA ARG A 153 -3.96 -3.56 -5.09
C ARG A 153 -3.87 -4.85 -5.90
N VAL A 154 -3.09 -4.84 -6.99
CA VAL A 154 -2.79 -6.03 -7.80
C VAL A 154 -1.88 -7.00 -7.06
N VAL A 155 -0.81 -6.48 -6.45
CA VAL A 155 0.26 -7.33 -5.92
C VAL A 155 -0.06 -7.91 -4.55
N ILE A 156 -0.74 -7.17 -3.67
CA ILE A 156 -1.09 -7.63 -2.32
C ILE A 156 -1.77 -9.01 -2.32
N PRO A 157 -2.80 -9.29 -3.12
CA PRO A 157 -3.45 -10.61 -3.14
C PRO A 157 -2.55 -11.76 -3.57
N LEU A 158 -1.51 -11.50 -4.36
CA LEU A 158 -0.56 -12.54 -4.80
C LEU A 158 0.27 -13.11 -3.65
N PHE A 159 0.33 -12.40 -2.52
CA PHE A 159 1.13 -12.74 -1.35
C PHE A 159 0.31 -12.92 -0.07
N GLN A 160 -1.03 -12.79 -0.12
CA GLN A 160 -1.91 -12.93 1.06
C GLN A 160 -2.12 -14.36 1.56
N GLY A 161 -1.68 -15.39 0.80
CA GLY A 161 -1.92 -16.80 1.16
C GLY A 161 -1.27 -17.28 2.46
N ASP A 162 -0.29 -16.56 2.98
CA ASP A 162 0.57 -17.01 4.09
C ASP A 162 0.48 -16.15 5.36
N ASN A 163 -0.55 -15.33 5.54
CA ASN A 163 -0.72 -14.40 6.68
C ASN A 163 0.48 -13.44 6.89
N LEU A 164 1.17 -13.09 5.84
CA LEU A 164 2.40 -12.33 5.88
C LEU A 164 2.20 -10.98 5.21
N GLU A 165 2.63 -9.91 5.88
CA GLU A 165 2.70 -8.61 5.20
C GLU A 165 3.63 -8.70 3.99
N PRO A 166 3.27 -8.09 2.83
CA PRO A 166 4.14 -8.05 1.68
C PRO A 166 5.55 -7.57 2.04
N GLY A 167 6.57 -8.18 1.48
CA GLY A 167 7.99 -7.83 1.73
C GLY A 167 8.67 -8.60 2.86
N TYR A 168 7.96 -9.03 3.90
CA TYR A 168 8.55 -9.82 4.97
C TYR A 168 8.55 -11.32 4.68
N ALA A 169 7.45 -11.79 4.13
CA ALA A 169 7.20 -13.20 3.88
C ALA A 169 8.20 -13.84 2.94
N MET A 170 8.58 -13.13 1.90
CA MET A 170 9.40 -13.69 0.84
C MET A 170 10.84 -13.90 1.27
N PHE A 171 11.39 -13.02 2.11
CA PHE A 171 12.73 -13.20 2.65
C PHE A 171 12.77 -14.41 3.60
N GLU A 172 11.77 -14.52 4.48
CA GLU A 172 11.68 -15.61 5.46
C GLU A 172 11.52 -16.98 4.79
N GLN A 173 10.63 -17.09 3.80
CA GLN A 173 10.26 -18.37 3.19
C GLN A 173 11.29 -18.86 2.16
N ARG A 174 11.91 -17.97 1.42
CA ARG A 174 12.71 -18.34 0.27
C ARG A 174 14.21 -18.53 0.54
N TYR A 175 14.77 -17.82 1.51
CA TYR A 175 16.19 -17.93 1.83
C TYR A 175 16.49 -18.80 3.03
N PHE A 176 15.59 -18.88 3.99
CA PHE A 176 15.87 -19.56 5.25
C PHE A 176 14.91 -20.68 5.59
N GLY A 177 13.94 -21.01 4.72
CA GLY A 177 13.10 -22.20 4.82
C GLY A 177 12.47 -22.47 6.19
N GLY A 178 12.09 -21.40 6.92
CA GLY A 178 11.60 -21.51 8.29
C GLY A 178 12.69 -21.51 9.38
N LEU A 179 13.99 -21.41 9.02
CA LEU A 179 15.09 -21.26 9.98
C LEU A 179 15.11 -19.88 10.63
N VAL A 180 14.60 -18.83 9.92
CA VAL A 180 14.45 -17.50 10.52
C VAL A 180 13.18 -17.47 11.35
N PRO A 181 13.26 -17.33 12.67
CA PRO A 181 12.08 -17.24 13.49
C PRO A 181 11.16 -16.10 13.04
N ARG A 182 9.85 -16.36 12.95
CA ARG A 182 8.84 -15.38 12.50
C ARG A 182 8.87 -14.03 13.22
N PHE A 183 9.59 -13.93 14.34
CA PHE A 183 9.76 -12.68 15.06
C PHE A 183 10.92 -11.81 14.53
N VAL A 184 11.78 -12.33 13.64
CA VAL A 184 12.86 -11.58 12.97
C VAL A 184 12.36 -11.08 11.62
N ARG A 185 11.51 -10.07 11.63
CA ARG A 185 11.02 -9.45 10.39
C ARG A 185 11.82 -8.20 10.12
N ILE A 186 12.68 -8.23 9.12
CA ILE A 186 13.46 -7.06 8.70
C ILE A 186 13.04 -6.68 7.30
N ARG A 187 12.58 -5.46 7.15
CA ARG A 187 12.28 -4.85 5.88
C ARG A 187 13.58 -4.26 5.32
N LEU A 188 14.21 -4.97 4.39
CA LEU A 188 15.50 -4.56 3.85
C LEU A 188 15.38 -3.44 2.82
N LEU A 189 14.33 -3.42 2.01
CA LEU A 189 14.13 -2.45 0.92
C LEU A 189 12.65 -2.05 0.84
N PRO A 190 12.16 -1.19 1.76
CA PRO A 190 10.74 -0.78 1.78
C PRO A 190 10.27 -0.19 0.44
N GLU A 191 11.13 0.57 -0.23
CA GLU A 191 10.82 1.19 -1.52
C GLU A 191 10.66 0.16 -2.65
N ALA A 192 11.43 -0.92 -2.62
CA ALA A 192 11.30 -2.01 -3.59
C ALA A 192 9.99 -2.79 -3.43
N ASP A 193 9.42 -2.78 -2.23
CA ASP A 193 8.13 -3.39 -1.91
C ASP A 193 6.94 -2.45 -2.15
N GLY A 194 7.17 -1.25 -2.71
CA GLY A 194 6.12 -0.27 -2.98
C GLY A 194 5.55 0.39 -1.73
N ASP A 195 6.30 0.50 -0.63
CA ASP A 195 5.88 1.26 0.55
C ASP A 195 5.98 2.76 0.28
N PRO A 196 4.87 3.51 0.26
CA PRO A 196 4.90 4.94 -0.01
C PRO A 196 5.39 5.77 1.18
N LEU A 197 5.37 5.22 2.40
CA LEU A 197 5.61 5.99 3.61
C LEU A 197 7.02 6.64 3.71
N PRO A 198 8.12 5.98 3.32
CA PRO A 198 9.44 6.61 3.32
C PRO A 198 9.52 7.82 2.38
N ALA A 199 8.96 7.69 1.17
CA ALA A 199 8.94 8.79 0.20
C ALA A 199 8.07 9.96 0.66
N TYR A 200 6.90 9.69 1.26
CA TYR A 200 6.05 10.71 1.87
C TYR A 200 6.77 11.43 3.03
N ARG A 201 7.41 10.70 3.93
CA ARG A 201 8.14 11.27 5.07
C ARG A 201 9.35 12.12 4.68
N ALA A 202 9.93 11.88 3.51
CA ALA A 202 11.05 12.69 3.03
C ALA A 202 10.67 14.15 2.78
N SER A 203 9.43 14.42 2.33
CA SER A 203 8.90 15.77 2.11
C SER A 203 7.38 15.81 2.36
N PRO A 204 6.91 15.66 3.61
CA PRO A 204 5.48 15.53 3.90
C PRO A 204 4.69 16.81 3.61
N ARG A 205 5.37 17.97 3.57
CA ARG A 205 4.83 19.28 3.21
C ARG A 205 5.02 19.65 1.75
N ALA A 206 5.38 18.67 0.88
CA ALA A 206 5.47 18.93 -0.54
C ALA A 206 4.19 19.62 -1.03
N ASP A 207 4.36 20.80 -1.63
CA ASP A 207 3.27 21.63 -2.11
C ASP A 207 3.00 21.35 -3.58
N VAL A 208 1.74 21.22 -3.91
CA VAL A 208 1.25 21.01 -5.27
C VAL A 208 1.68 22.17 -6.20
N ALA A 209 1.67 23.42 -5.70
CA ALA A 209 2.06 24.59 -6.47
C ALA A 209 3.58 24.67 -6.69
N ALA A 210 4.39 24.09 -5.82
CA ALA A 210 5.85 24.17 -5.84
C ALA A 210 6.52 22.87 -6.32
N SER A 211 5.79 21.92 -6.89
CA SER A 211 6.25 20.56 -7.25
C SER A 211 7.22 20.51 -8.42
N SER A 212 8.24 21.36 -8.43
CA SER A 212 9.26 21.43 -9.48
C SER A 212 10.36 20.38 -9.32
N SER A 213 10.61 19.88 -8.10
CA SER A 213 11.65 18.91 -7.85
C SER A 213 11.19 17.45 -8.05
N PRO A 214 12.08 16.54 -8.53
CA PRO A 214 11.75 15.12 -8.58
C PRO A 214 11.44 14.49 -7.22
N ALA A 215 12.03 15.02 -6.14
CA ALA A 215 11.79 14.57 -4.77
C ALA A 215 10.37 14.92 -4.32
N ASP A 216 9.92 16.17 -4.58
CA ASP A 216 8.56 16.60 -4.23
C ASP A 216 7.51 15.81 -5.02
N ARG A 217 7.72 15.59 -6.31
CA ARG A 217 6.81 14.74 -7.12
C ARG A 217 6.69 13.34 -6.56
N ARG A 218 7.79 12.73 -6.11
CA ARG A 218 7.78 11.40 -5.49
C ARG A 218 7.02 11.42 -4.17
N SER A 219 7.22 12.45 -3.35
CA SER A 219 6.51 12.61 -2.09
C SER A 219 5.00 12.84 -2.31
N LEU A 220 4.62 13.66 -3.30
CA LEU A 220 3.22 13.89 -3.67
C LEU A 220 2.55 12.62 -4.21
N ALA A 221 3.25 11.85 -5.05
CA ALA A 221 2.75 10.56 -5.51
C ALA A 221 2.53 9.59 -4.33
N ALA A 222 3.47 9.52 -3.40
CA ALA A 222 3.35 8.73 -2.19
C ALA A 222 2.21 9.21 -1.27
N LYS A 223 2.04 10.53 -1.13
CA LYS A 223 0.93 11.15 -0.42
C LYS A 223 -0.41 10.79 -1.05
N THR A 224 -0.47 10.75 -2.39
CA THR A 224 -1.65 10.29 -3.12
C THR A 224 -1.98 8.84 -2.77
N VAL A 225 -1.01 7.93 -2.84
CA VAL A 225 -1.22 6.51 -2.44
C VAL A 225 -1.77 6.41 -1.04
N LEU A 226 -1.15 7.11 -0.07
CA LEU A 226 -1.59 7.06 1.33
C LEU A 226 -2.98 7.68 1.54
N THR A 227 -3.35 8.69 0.74
CA THR A 227 -4.70 9.26 0.75
C THR A 227 -5.73 8.24 0.24
N LEU A 228 -5.44 7.58 -0.88
CA LEU A 228 -6.32 6.56 -1.46
C LEU A 228 -6.44 5.34 -0.54
N ASP A 229 -5.32 4.84 0.00
CA ASP A 229 -5.30 3.74 0.98
C ASP A 229 -6.08 4.11 2.27
N THR A 230 -5.96 5.37 2.74
CA THR A 230 -6.72 5.88 3.89
C THR A 230 -8.20 5.88 3.60
N LEU A 231 -8.60 6.38 2.44
CA LEU A 231 -9.99 6.42 2.02
C LEU A 231 -10.57 5.01 1.87
N GLU A 232 -9.84 4.08 1.23
CA GLU A 232 -10.24 2.69 1.11
C GLU A 232 -10.49 2.04 2.49
N ARG A 233 -9.56 2.22 3.44
CA ARG A 233 -9.72 1.69 4.79
C ARG A 233 -10.91 2.27 5.52
N TRP A 234 -11.19 3.53 5.29
CA TRP A 234 -12.26 4.24 5.95
C TRP A 234 -13.64 3.84 5.40
N VAL A 235 -13.81 3.81 4.07
CA VAL A 235 -15.11 3.51 3.44
C VAL A 235 -15.32 2.03 3.12
N GLY A 236 -14.25 1.25 3.17
CA GLY A 236 -14.21 -0.15 2.78
C GLY A 236 -13.93 -0.37 1.30
N GLN A 237 -13.23 -1.46 1.01
CA GLN A 237 -12.77 -1.81 -0.33
C GLN A 237 -13.87 -1.82 -1.40
N PRO A 238 -15.06 -2.45 -1.18
CA PRO A 238 -16.09 -2.50 -2.23
C PRO A 238 -16.64 -1.12 -2.60
N VAL A 239 -16.78 -0.22 -1.63
CA VAL A 239 -17.23 1.16 -1.86
C VAL A 239 -16.18 1.92 -2.63
N PHE A 240 -14.90 1.77 -2.25
CA PHE A 240 -13.80 2.46 -2.91
C PHE A 240 -13.56 1.95 -4.33
N ASP A 241 -13.69 0.66 -4.59
CA ASP A 241 -13.68 0.10 -5.94
C ASP A 241 -14.77 0.72 -6.81
N GLY A 242 -15.96 0.99 -6.24
CA GLY A 242 -17.04 1.74 -6.90
C GLY A 242 -16.66 3.20 -7.20
N VAL A 243 -15.91 3.86 -6.30
CA VAL A 243 -15.38 5.22 -6.55
C VAL A 243 -14.47 5.25 -7.77
N LEU A 244 -13.53 4.30 -7.86
CA LEU A 244 -12.59 4.21 -8.98
C LEU A 244 -13.30 3.94 -10.30
N ALA A 245 -14.28 3.03 -10.30
CA ALA A 245 -15.07 2.71 -11.47
C ALA A 245 -15.94 3.90 -11.94
N GLU A 246 -16.59 4.60 -11.00
CA GLU A 246 -17.40 5.78 -11.30
C GLU A 246 -16.54 6.93 -11.81
N PHE A 247 -15.37 7.18 -11.21
CA PHE A 247 -14.45 8.19 -11.69
C PHE A 247 -14.05 7.91 -13.14
N ALA A 248 -13.54 6.71 -13.43
CA ALA A 248 -13.14 6.34 -14.78
C ALA A 248 -14.27 6.49 -15.80
N ARG A 249 -15.52 6.14 -15.41
CA ARG A 249 -16.70 6.26 -16.28
C ARG A 249 -17.11 7.70 -16.51
N SER A 250 -17.15 8.51 -15.45
CA SER A 250 -17.64 9.89 -15.49
C SER A 250 -16.74 10.84 -16.28
N VAL A 251 -15.44 10.53 -16.38
CA VAL A 251 -14.45 11.39 -17.04
C VAL A 251 -13.93 10.83 -18.37
N ARG A 252 -14.53 9.76 -18.87
CA ARG A 252 -14.07 9.06 -20.09
C ARG A 252 -14.01 9.96 -21.33
N THR A 253 -14.88 10.94 -21.45
CA THR A 253 -14.98 11.85 -22.61
C THR A 253 -14.57 13.29 -22.26
N GLY A 254 -14.05 13.53 -21.06
CA GLY A 254 -13.72 14.86 -20.55
C GLY A 254 -12.23 15.01 -20.25
N ARG A 255 -11.89 16.17 -19.69
CA ARG A 255 -10.58 16.45 -19.11
C ARG A 255 -10.71 16.33 -17.59
N PRO A 256 -10.28 15.21 -17.00
CA PRO A 256 -10.44 14.96 -15.57
C PRO A 256 -9.61 15.93 -14.72
N THR A 257 -10.14 16.21 -13.53
CA THR A 257 -9.47 16.99 -12.50
C THR A 257 -9.44 16.22 -11.18
N ILE A 258 -8.62 16.64 -10.23
CA ILE A 258 -8.64 16.10 -8.85
C ILE A 258 -10.00 16.39 -8.19
N ASP A 259 -10.60 17.54 -8.49
CA ASP A 259 -11.92 17.89 -7.95
C ASP A 259 -13.04 16.97 -8.46
N ASP A 260 -12.94 16.47 -9.70
CA ASP A 260 -13.85 15.45 -10.20
C ASP A 260 -13.72 14.14 -9.39
N PHE A 261 -12.48 13.75 -9.06
CA PHE A 261 -12.25 12.58 -8.20
C PHE A 261 -12.84 12.80 -6.80
N ALA A 262 -12.61 13.96 -6.19
CA ALA A 262 -13.15 14.32 -4.89
C ALA A 262 -14.69 14.34 -4.87
N ARG A 263 -15.30 14.88 -5.92
CA ARG A 263 -16.75 14.92 -6.10
C ARG A 263 -17.35 13.52 -6.25
N VAL A 264 -16.75 12.67 -7.08
CA VAL A 264 -17.18 11.27 -7.26
C VAL A 264 -17.05 10.48 -5.96
N ALA A 265 -15.93 10.63 -5.27
CA ALA A 265 -15.71 9.96 -4.00
C ALA A 265 -16.73 10.41 -2.94
N SER A 266 -17.02 11.72 -2.85
CA SER A 266 -18.04 12.23 -1.93
C SER A 266 -19.42 11.71 -2.24
N ALA A 267 -19.81 11.68 -3.52
CA ALA A 267 -21.11 11.17 -3.96
C ALA A 267 -21.28 9.67 -3.68
N ALA A 268 -20.26 8.87 -3.99
CA ALA A 268 -20.29 7.41 -3.79
C ALA A 268 -20.32 6.99 -2.32
N THR A 269 -19.70 7.79 -1.44
CA THR A 269 -19.65 7.52 0.00
C THR A 269 -20.81 8.14 0.77
N GLY A 270 -21.55 9.08 0.15
CA GLY A 270 -22.58 9.89 0.82
C GLY A 270 -22.01 10.84 1.89
N GLN A 271 -20.71 11.14 1.85
CA GLN A 271 -20.01 12.00 2.81
C GLN A 271 -19.27 13.12 2.09
N ASP A 272 -19.21 14.29 2.71
CA ASP A 272 -18.35 15.36 2.22
C ASP A 272 -16.88 15.02 2.52
N LEU A 273 -16.12 14.73 1.48
CA LEU A 273 -14.69 14.42 1.54
C LEU A 273 -13.80 15.61 1.15
N SER A 274 -14.38 16.78 0.88
CA SER A 274 -13.66 17.98 0.45
C SER A 274 -12.55 18.37 1.44
N TRP A 275 -12.81 18.22 2.74
CA TRP A 275 -11.85 18.48 3.81
C TRP A 275 -10.59 17.58 3.71
N LEU A 276 -10.75 16.31 3.30
CA LEU A 276 -9.62 15.38 3.16
C LEU A 276 -8.76 15.75 1.95
N PHE A 277 -9.41 15.92 0.80
CA PHE A 277 -8.69 16.24 -0.44
C PHE A 277 -8.05 17.62 -0.41
N ALA A 278 -8.69 18.63 0.19
CA ALA A 278 -8.11 19.95 0.36
C ALA A 278 -6.82 19.93 1.20
N GLN A 279 -6.77 19.09 2.24
CA GLN A 279 -5.59 18.97 3.10
C GLN A 279 -4.49 18.10 2.49
N THR A 280 -4.87 17.06 1.73
CA THR A 280 -3.91 16.07 1.21
C THR A 280 -3.45 16.41 -0.20
N LEU A 281 -4.36 16.44 -1.16
CA LEU A 281 -4.04 16.61 -2.59
C LEU A 281 -4.08 18.07 -3.06
N GLY A 282 -4.81 18.93 -2.35
CA GLY A 282 -4.87 20.37 -2.61
C GLY A 282 -3.98 21.20 -1.70
N GLY A 283 -3.32 20.61 -0.71
CA GLY A 283 -2.57 21.36 0.31
C GLY A 283 -1.34 20.63 0.83
N SER A 284 -0.64 21.29 1.74
CA SER A 284 0.61 20.84 2.38
C SER A 284 0.43 20.37 3.83
N ALA A 285 -0.82 20.08 4.25
CA ALA A 285 -1.09 19.69 5.62
C ALA A 285 -0.41 18.35 5.98
N VAL A 286 0.10 18.29 7.20
CA VAL A 286 0.77 17.12 7.77
C VAL A 286 -0.06 16.57 8.92
N PHE A 287 -0.35 15.29 8.88
CA PHE A 287 -1.02 14.59 9.96
C PHE A 287 0.03 14.00 10.91
N ASP A 288 -0.08 14.33 12.19
CA ASP A 288 0.74 13.76 13.27
C ASP A 288 -0.10 13.77 14.55
N TYR A 289 -0.48 12.60 15.01
CA TYR A 289 -1.31 12.39 16.18
C TYR A 289 -0.53 11.65 17.25
N ALA A 290 -0.73 12.01 18.53
CA ALA A 290 0.01 11.43 19.63
C ALA A 290 -0.86 11.20 20.87
N ILE A 291 -0.50 10.22 21.69
CA ILE A 291 -0.88 10.19 23.09
C ILE A 291 0.17 10.99 23.87
N ALA A 292 -0.12 12.27 24.12
CA ALA A 292 0.81 13.19 24.76
C ALA A 292 1.02 12.84 26.24
N GLU A 293 -0.05 12.40 26.92
CA GLU A 293 0.00 12.02 28.34
C GLU A 293 -0.92 10.82 28.62
N LEU A 294 -0.46 9.98 29.50
CA LEU A 294 -1.24 8.91 30.11
C LEU A 294 -0.81 8.76 31.57
N THR A 295 -1.71 9.07 32.47
CA THR A 295 -1.52 8.87 33.91
C THR A 295 -2.65 8.00 34.46
N SER A 296 -2.35 7.19 35.47
CA SER A 296 -3.34 6.41 36.20
C SER A 296 -2.85 6.28 37.65
N VAL A 297 -3.49 7.01 38.56
CA VAL A 297 -3.07 7.14 39.96
C VAL A 297 -4.18 6.66 40.87
N PRO A 298 -3.87 6.15 42.09
CA PRO A 298 -4.89 5.81 43.07
C PRO A 298 -5.77 7.00 43.37
N GLY A 299 -7.09 6.81 43.26
CA GLY A 299 -8.08 7.83 43.58
C GLY A 299 -8.38 7.96 45.08
N PRO A 300 -8.82 9.14 45.56
CA PRO A 300 -9.07 9.39 46.98
C PRO A 300 -10.23 8.58 47.57
N ALA A 301 -11.16 8.13 46.71
CA ALA A 301 -12.32 7.30 47.12
C ALA A 301 -12.09 5.79 46.84
N GLY A 302 -10.83 5.38 46.60
CA GLY A 302 -10.48 4.05 46.11
C GLY A 302 -10.53 3.95 44.60
N GLY A 303 -9.95 2.87 44.04
CA GLY A 303 -9.78 2.71 42.59
C GLY A 303 -8.70 3.61 42.01
N PHE A 304 -8.83 3.95 40.72
CA PHE A 304 -7.86 4.73 39.99
C PHE A 304 -8.52 5.88 39.23
N ASP A 305 -7.88 7.04 39.27
CA ASP A 305 -8.17 8.18 38.43
C ASP A 305 -7.17 8.15 37.24
N THR A 306 -7.71 8.01 36.02
CA THR A 306 -6.91 7.92 34.79
C THR A 306 -7.16 9.13 33.92
N THR A 307 -6.08 9.74 33.44
CA THR A 307 -6.12 10.86 32.49
C THR A 307 -5.35 10.49 31.23
N VAL A 308 -5.97 10.68 30.07
CA VAL A 308 -5.38 10.50 28.74
C VAL A 308 -5.46 11.82 28.01
N VAL A 309 -4.34 12.32 27.52
CA VAL A 309 -4.28 13.51 26.66
C VAL A 309 -3.88 13.09 25.26
N ALA A 310 -4.81 13.15 24.32
CA ALA A 310 -4.54 13.02 22.90
C ALA A 310 -4.12 14.40 22.35
N ALA A 311 -3.17 14.44 21.44
CA ALA A 311 -2.67 15.65 20.81
C ALA A 311 -2.54 15.50 19.31
N ARG A 312 -2.90 16.54 18.57
CA ARG A 312 -2.60 16.72 17.16
C ARG A 312 -1.39 17.63 17.05
N LEU A 313 -0.27 17.08 16.61
CA LEU A 313 1.02 17.78 16.48
C LEU A 313 1.18 18.38 15.09
N GLY A 314 0.53 17.78 14.09
CA GLY A 314 0.45 18.33 12.73
C GLY A 314 -0.65 19.39 12.59
N ASP A 315 -0.69 20.01 11.40
CA ASP A 315 -1.73 20.96 11.01
C ASP A 315 -2.92 20.29 10.28
N GLY A 316 -2.74 19.05 9.81
CA GLY A 316 -3.84 18.25 9.25
C GLY A 316 -4.78 17.68 10.32
N ALA A 317 -6.10 17.85 10.10
CA ALA A 317 -7.13 17.34 10.99
C ALA A 317 -8.00 16.28 10.29
N PHE A 318 -8.08 15.09 10.87
CA PHE A 318 -8.93 14.00 10.38
C PHE A 318 -10.33 14.12 11.00
N THR A 319 -11.23 14.83 10.33
CA THR A 319 -12.56 15.21 10.86
C THR A 319 -13.72 14.35 10.39
N GLY A 320 -13.45 13.34 9.58
CA GLY A 320 -14.47 12.46 8.98
C GLY A 320 -15.24 11.63 10.00
N SER A 321 -16.45 11.21 9.63
CA SER A 321 -17.21 10.23 10.42
C SER A 321 -16.81 8.83 10.00
N SER A 322 -16.39 7.99 10.92
CA SER A 322 -16.18 6.56 10.60
C SER A 322 -17.52 5.90 10.24
N ALA A 323 -17.53 5.15 9.15
CA ALA A 323 -18.66 4.30 8.84
C ALA A 323 -18.76 3.15 9.88
N PRO A 324 -19.97 2.62 10.18
CA PRO A 324 -20.20 1.63 11.24
C PRO A 324 -19.52 0.26 11.05
N ARG A 325 -18.60 0.09 10.14
CA ARG A 325 -18.18 -1.24 9.65
C ARG A 325 -16.70 -1.59 9.76
N VAL A 326 -15.86 -0.72 10.32
CA VAL A 326 -14.40 -0.98 10.37
C VAL A 326 -13.96 -1.18 11.81
N GLY A 327 -14.05 -2.42 12.28
CA GLY A 327 -13.54 -2.84 13.58
C GLY A 327 -14.59 -3.03 14.67
N PRO A 328 -14.17 -3.51 15.85
CA PRO A 328 -15.07 -3.85 16.96
C PRO A 328 -15.57 -2.62 17.75
N PHE A 329 -15.20 -1.40 17.35
CA PHE A 329 -15.55 -0.17 18.03
C PHE A 329 -16.69 0.55 17.32
N GLU A 330 -17.54 1.22 18.09
CA GLU A 330 -18.66 1.98 17.57
C GLU A 330 -18.21 3.10 16.62
N SER A 331 -19.10 3.47 15.70
CA SER A 331 -18.85 4.57 14.76
C SER A 331 -18.80 5.91 15.46
N GLY A 332 -17.82 6.73 15.12
CA GLY A 332 -17.64 8.08 15.67
C GLY A 332 -16.97 9.01 14.67
N ARG A 333 -16.85 10.29 15.02
CA ARG A 333 -16.11 11.26 14.22
C ARG A 333 -14.62 11.25 14.58
N GLY A 334 -13.78 11.32 13.57
CA GLY A 334 -12.33 11.40 13.71
C GLY A 334 -11.68 10.05 13.98
N LEU A 335 -10.64 10.04 14.79
CA LEU A 335 -9.85 8.86 15.12
C LEU A 335 -10.30 8.27 16.45
N THR A 336 -10.17 6.95 16.56
CA THR A 336 -10.44 6.23 17.82
C THR A 336 -9.26 6.41 18.77
N VAL A 337 -9.54 6.75 20.02
CA VAL A 337 -8.62 6.70 21.16
C VAL A 337 -9.01 5.51 22.01
N LEU A 338 -8.18 4.49 22.06
CA LEU A 338 -8.41 3.25 22.78
C LEU A 338 -7.60 3.24 24.06
N VAL A 339 -8.28 3.08 25.20
CA VAL A 339 -7.64 2.92 26.51
C VAL A 339 -7.85 1.48 26.99
N THR A 340 -6.77 0.85 27.45
CA THR A 340 -6.78 -0.52 27.95
C THR A 340 -6.43 -0.52 29.43
N PHE A 341 -7.24 -1.19 30.24
CA PHE A 341 -7.08 -1.33 31.68
C PHE A 341 -6.47 -2.68 32.07
N ALA A 342 -5.99 -2.79 33.30
CA ALA A 342 -5.25 -3.97 33.77
C ALA A 342 -6.15 -5.23 33.94
N ASP A 343 -7.44 -5.06 34.12
CA ASP A 343 -8.45 -6.14 34.15
C ASP A 343 -8.85 -6.63 32.74
N GLY A 344 -8.32 -6.00 31.70
CA GLY A 344 -8.63 -6.31 30.30
C GLY A 344 -9.76 -5.49 29.72
N GLU A 345 -10.41 -4.63 30.50
CA GLU A 345 -11.40 -3.68 29.97
C GLU A 345 -10.76 -2.75 28.94
N ARG A 346 -11.53 -2.43 27.90
CA ARG A 346 -11.12 -1.56 26.80
C ARG A 346 -12.20 -0.53 26.53
N VAL A 347 -11.84 0.74 26.66
CA VAL A 347 -12.73 1.87 26.39
C VAL A 347 -12.26 2.59 25.14
N ALA A 348 -13.17 2.80 24.19
CA ALA A 348 -12.91 3.51 22.96
C ALA A 348 -13.65 4.84 22.94
N GLU A 349 -12.90 5.91 22.73
CA GLU A 349 -13.41 7.26 22.52
C GLU A 349 -13.13 7.72 21.10
N HIS A 350 -13.86 8.73 20.63
CA HIS A 350 -13.67 9.32 19.31
C HIS A 350 -13.26 10.78 19.43
N TRP A 351 -12.29 11.18 18.63
CA TRP A 351 -11.80 12.55 18.57
C TRP A 351 -11.64 13.03 17.14
N ASP A 352 -12.34 14.10 16.77
CA ASP A 352 -12.32 14.66 15.42
C ASP A 352 -11.06 15.47 15.09
N GLY A 353 -10.15 15.63 16.06
CA GLY A 353 -8.86 16.29 15.87
C GLY A 353 -8.95 17.80 15.56
N ARG A 354 -10.12 18.46 15.70
CA ARG A 354 -10.26 19.90 15.45
C ARG A 354 -9.47 20.70 16.47
N ASP A 355 -9.65 20.38 17.73
CA ASP A 355 -8.82 20.94 18.79
C ASP A 355 -7.42 20.33 18.74
N ALA A 356 -6.41 21.11 19.11
CA ALA A 356 -5.03 20.61 19.12
C ALA A 356 -4.79 19.55 20.21
N ARG A 357 -5.65 19.52 21.23
CA ARG A 357 -5.59 18.56 22.34
C ARG A 357 -6.99 18.21 22.83
N GLN A 358 -7.16 16.96 23.24
CA GLN A 358 -8.36 16.45 23.90
C GLN A 358 -7.96 15.65 25.13
N THR A 359 -8.62 15.92 26.25
CA THR A 359 -8.41 15.17 27.50
C THR A 359 -9.60 14.28 27.76
N PHE A 360 -9.31 13.01 28.07
CA PHE A 360 -10.27 11.99 28.49
C PHE A 360 -9.95 11.61 29.93
N GLY A 361 -10.98 11.57 30.79
CA GLY A 361 -10.86 11.21 32.18
C GLY A 361 -11.70 9.98 32.52
N TYR A 362 -11.11 9.04 33.22
CA TYR A 362 -11.79 7.80 33.66
C TYR A 362 -11.61 7.61 35.16
N ARG A 363 -12.62 7.09 35.78
CA ARG A 363 -12.56 6.66 37.19
C ARG A 363 -13.09 5.24 37.28
N GLY A 364 -12.29 4.32 37.80
CA GLY A 364 -12.65 2.92 37.87
C GLY A 364 -11.81 2.11 38.84
N PRO A 365 -12.15 0.83 39.02
CA PRO A 365 -11.44 -0.04 39.98
C PRO A 365 -10.07 -0.46 39.47
N SER A 366 -9.83 -0.37 38.16
CA SER A 366 -8.64 -0.90 37.52
C SER A 366 -7.74 0.21 36.99
N ARG A 367 -6.41 0.01 37.09
CA ARG A 367 -5.41 0.92 36.58
C ARG A 367 -5.33 0.83 35.04
N ALA A 368 -5.19 1.97 34.36
CA ALA A 368 -4.89 1.94 32.93
C ALA A 368 -3.48 1.39 32.67
N VAL A 369 -3.34 0.61 31.61
CA VAL A 369 -2.06 0.04 31.14
C VAL A 369 -1.52 0.83 29.96
N SER A 370 -2.38 1.09 28.97
CA SER A 370 -1.98 1.77 27.73
C SER A 370 -3.12 2.59 27.14
N ALA A 371 -2.75 3.61 26.38
CA ALA A 371 -3.64 4.32 25.49
C ALA A 371 -3.04 4.34 24.08
N THR A 372 -3.89 4.26 23.04
CA THR A 372 -3.49 4.24 21.64
C THR A 372 -4.48 5.05 20.82
N ILE A 373 -3.98 5.98 19.98
CA ILE A 373 -4.78 6.67 18.98
C ILE A 373 -4.65 5.95 17.65
N ASP A 374 -5.76 5.86 16.91
CA ASP A 374 -5.87 5.13 15.64
C ASP A 374 -5.35 3.67 15.71
N PRO A 375 -5.88 2.83 16.64
CA PRO A 375 -5.43 1.44 16.82
C PRO A 375 -5.60 0.61 15.54
N ASN A 376 -6.59 0.94 14.71
CA ASN A 376 -6.89 0.26 13.45
C ASN A 376 -6.05 0.77 12.26
N ARG A 377 -5.21 1.79 12.49
CA ARG A 377 -4.41 2.44 11.43
C ARG A 377 -5.27 2.90 10.26
N SER A 378 -6.36 3.57 10.53
CA SER A 378 -7.27 4.11 9.51
C SER A 378 -6.64 5.28 8.77
N LEU A 379 -5.87 6.13 9.46
CA LEU A 379 -5.13 7.25 8.89
C LEU A 379 -3.69 6.85 8.56
N LEU A 380 -3.43 6.57 7.28
CA LEU A 380 -2.09 6.18 6.83
C LEU A 380 -1.13 7.35 6.62
N LEU A 381 -1.66 8.57 6.57
CA LEU A 381 -0.91 9.81 6.39
C LEU A 381 -0.22 10.32 7.67
N ASP A 382 -0.40 9.65 8.80
CA ASP A 382 0.31 9.99 10.02
C ASP A 382 1.83 9.78 9.85
N VAL A 383 2.59 10.87 9.95
CA VAL A 383 4.03 10.86 9.70
C VAL A 383 4.82 10.20 10.82
N ASN A 384 4.26 10.14 12.04
CA ASN A 384 4.96 9.61 13.19
C ASN A 384 4.09 8.69 14.05
N ARG A 385 3.92 7.47 13.63
CA ARG A 385 3.11 6.48 14.37
C ARG A 385 3.76 5.97 15.67
N THR A 386 5.00 6.36 15.96
CA THR A 386 5.68 5.90 17.17
C THR A 386 5.17 6.60 18.42
N ASN A 387 4.54 7.77 18.28
CA ASN A 387 3.93 8.56 19.35
C ASN A 387 2.41 8.29 19.53
N ASN A 388 1.81 7.46 18.65
CA ASN A 388 0.37 7.13 18.70
C ASN A 388 -0.02 6.26 19.90
N SER A 389 0.92 5.72 20.63
CA SER A 389 0.64 4.90 21.81
C SER A 389 1.53 5.24 22.99
N ARG A 390 0.98 5.11 24.19
CA ARG A 390 1.70 5.33 25.45
C ARG A 390 1.29 4.31 26.50
N MET A 391 2.26 3.89 27.29
CA MET A 391 2.03 3.01 28.45
C MET A 391 2.24 3.80 29.75
N VAL A 392 1.43 3.51 30.77
CA VAL A 392 1.58 4.12 32.10
C VAL A 392 2.94 3.75 32.71
N THR A 393 3.36 2.49 32.55
CA THR A 393 4.68 2.03 32.98
C THR A 393 5.51 1.71 31.75
N SER A 394 6.66 2.40 31.59
CA SER A 394 7.54 2.15 30.47
C SER A 394 8.07 0.72 30.47
N GLN A 395 7.93 0.04 29.33
CA GLN A 395 8.51 -1.28 29.09
C GLN A 395 9.74 -1.20 28.18
N SER A 396 10.43 -0.06 28.17
CA SER A 396 11.57 0.19 27.29
C SER A 396 12.70 -0.83 27.48
N GLY A 397 12.97 -1.28 28.71
CA GLY A 397 13.96 -2.33 28.97
C GLY A 397 13.60 -3.66 28.31
N ALA A 398 12.35 -4.12 28.46
CA ALA A 398 11.87 -5.35 27.83
C ALA A 398 11.86 -5.22 26.29
N ALA A 399 11.49 -4.05 25.77
CA ALA A 399 11.54 -3.78 24.34
C ALA A 399 12.99 -3.81 23.82
N ALA A 400 13.93 -3.15 24.51
CA ALA A 400 15.33 -3.14 24.14
C ALA A 400 15.93 -4.56 24.16
N THR A 401 15.61 -5.37 25.16
CA THR A 401 16.07 -6.77 25.24
C THR A 401 15.53 -7.60 24.07
N ARG A 402 14.25 -7.46 23.73
CA ARG A 402 13.66 -8.14 22.55
C ARG A 402 14.30 -7.68 21.25
N TRP A 403 14.58 -6.39 21.11
CA TRP A 403 15.28 -5.84 19.94
C TRP A 403 16.70 -6.38 19.85
N ALA A 404 17.46 -6.35 20.93
CA ALA A 404 18.82 -6.88 20.98
C ALA A 404 18.84 -8.37 20.61
N ALA A 405 17.93 -9.18 21.16
CA ALA A 405 17.81 -10.59 20.82
C ALA A 405 17.50 -10.82 19.34
N ARG A 406 16.60 -10.01 18.75
CA ARG A 406 16.30 -10.09 17.31
C ARG A 406 17.51 -9.74 16.45
N TRP A 407 18.24 -8.68 16.80
CA TRP A 407 19.45 -8.27 16.10
C TRP A 407 20.55 -9.34 16.20
N MET A 408 20.75 -9.92 17.37
CA MET A 408 21.72 -11.00 17.55
C MET A 408 21.38 -12.22 16.70
N THR A 409 20.11 -12.65 16.72
CA THR A 409 19.66 -13.77 15.88
C THR A 409 19.84 -13.47 14.40
N TRP A 410 19.49 -12.25 13.95
CA TRP A 410 19.69 -11.86 12.57
C TRP A 410 21.16 -11.84 12.16
N LEU A 411 22.03 -11.28 13.00
CA LEU A 411 23.48 -11.24 12.75
C LEU A 411 24.06 -12.66 12.67
N GLU A 412 23.67 -13.53 13.59
CA GLU A 412 24.09 -14.93 13.58
C GLU A 412 23.69 -15.63 12.27
N HIS A 413 22.44 -15.48 11.83
CA HIS A 413 21.98 -16.04 10.57
C HIS A 413 22.69 -15.43 9.36
N ALA A 414 22.93 -14.12 9.36
CA ALA A 414 23.69 -13.47 8.29
C ALA A 414 25.11 -14.01 8.19
N LEU A 415 25.79 -14.20 9.32
CA LEU A 415 27.14 -14.77 9.39
C LEU A 415 27.17 -16.23 8.94
N LEU A 416 26.20 -17.05 9.37
CA LEU A 416 26.05 -18.43 8.92
C LEU A 416 25.82 -18.51 7.40
N THR A 417 24.97 -17.62 6.88
CA THR A 417 24.72 -17.56 5.43
C THR A 417 26.00 -17.16 4.68
N TYR A 418 26.72 -16.16 5.17
CA TYR A 418 28.00 -15.75 4.57
C TYR A 418 29.01 -16.89 4.58
N SER A 419 29.11 -17.64 5.67
CA SER A 419 30.05 -18.77 5.79
C SER A 419 29.72 -19.96 4.86
N LEU A 420 28.45 -20.05 4.37
CA LEU A 420 28.05 -21.06 3.38
C LEU A 420 28.42 -20.68 1.94
N PHE A 421 28.72 -19.39 1.70
CA PHE A 421 29.07 -18.86 0.37
C PHE A 421 30.55 -18.43 0.27
N ALA A 422 31.29 -18.41 1.38
CA ALA A 422 32.72 -18.14 1.46
C ALA A 422 33.53 -19.44 1.47
#